data_c6fb365212d2f7dcb3e65d16e6f17beb
#
_entry.id   c6fb365212d2f7dcb3e65d16e6f17beb
#
_cell.length_a   1.000
_cell.length_b   1.000
_cell.length_c   1.000
_cell.angle_alpha   90.00
_cell.angle_beta   90.00
_cell.angle_gamma   90.00
#
_symmetry.space_group_name_H-M   'P 1'
#
loop_
_entity.id
_entity.type
_entity.pdbx_description
1 polymer ?
#
loop_
_entity_poly.entity_id
_entity_poly.type
_entity_poly.pdbx_seq_one_letter_code
_entity_poly.pdbx_strand_id
1 'polypeptide(L)'
;MLSGLARAAGFGPASAAAGASSATFADGAPSWPALAEALSAAQAREGLPGAGAADLENGPPSPLALTRRFGTAGTPTLLLYRDHAAWCPYCHKIVLQLEEKRVPYRVEKINMRCYGDKPSSFLAKVPSGLLPVVELEGRVYTESALIAALIEDKYPQNTPLLPARGTPLREEAEALLRLERQLFSRWMQWLTGSRAEAAGRAGLESALDEVDAALRRHGGPYFLGAELSLVDITFAPFLERIAASIYYYKGLRVRAGGRWGALDAWFGATASRPAFAAFASDYYTHAHDLPPQLGGCEFGPNGPPAAAAVDGEDGRSWALPLPPLSAASEPEPVEPGEHPARDRLEAAARLVGNHAAVVRFAARGCGTPGTRPVSAPLSDPTAKPGEAYLDDVDAALRRVAHALLAGTDAAAAAAAQAAPSMRSAPAAAAAAYLRDRVGVPRDMRFPAARQLRAHLNWVIDAIA
;
A
#
# COMPACT_ATOMS: atom_id res chain seq x y z
N MET A 1 -3.18 4.29 -7.82
CA MET A 1 -3.93 4.67 -9.02
C MET A 1 -5.26 5.37 -8.72
N LEU A 2 -6.06 4.96 -7.73
CA LEU A 2 -7.35 5.62 -7.43
C LEU A 2 -7.22 7.11 -7.11
N SER A 3 -6.17 7.54 -6.43
CA SER A 3 -5.93 8.97 -6.12
C SER A 3 -4.96 9.70 -7.07
N GLY A 4 -4.14 8.96 -7.80
CA GLY A 4 -3.15 9.54 -8.71
C GLY A 4 -3.67 9.83 -10.11
N LEU A 5 -4.69 9.09 -10.55
CA LEU A 5 -5.26 9.23 -11.91
C LEU A 5 -5.97 10.58 -12.13
N ALA A 6 -6.60 11.13 -11.10
CA ALA A 6 -7.31 12.42 -11.24
C ALA A 6 -6.37 13.60 -11.57
N ARG A 7 -5.07 13.50 -11.21
CA ARG A 7 -4.07 14.55 -11.52
C ARG A 7 -3.25 14.29 -12.78
N ALA A 8 -3.01 13.02 -13.12
CA ALA A 8 -2.24 12.67 -14.31
C ALA A 8 -3.02 12.87 -15.62
N ALA A 9 -4.35 12.94 -15.56
CA ALA A 9 -5.23 13.10 -16.71
C ALA A 9 -5.71 14.54 -16.97
N GLY A 10 -5.25 15.54 -16.18
CA GLY A 10 -5.66 16.93 -16.39
C GLY A 10 -7.14 17.22 -16.13
N PHE A 11 -7.86 16.33 -15.43
CA PHE A 11 -9.25 16.54 -15.06
C PHE A 11 -9.32 17.38 -13.78
N GLY A 12 -9.68 18.65 -13.93
CA GLY A 12 -10.19 19.45 -12.83
C GLY A 12 -11.46 18.82 -12.25
N PRO A 13 -11.91 19.24 -11.03
CA PRO A 13 -13.15 18.73 -10.47
C PRO A 13 -14.27 18.94 -11.49
N ALA A 14 -14.94 17.87 -11.89
CA ALA A 14 -16.13 17.96 -12.71
C ALA A 14 -17.11 18.90 -11.99
N SER A 15 -17.51 19.97 -12.66
CA SER A 15 -18.51 20.91 -12.13
C SER A 15 -19.74 20.09 -11.79
N ALA A 16 -20.15 20.14 -10.51
CA ALA A 16 -21.37 19.50 -10.04
C ALA A 16 -22.54 20.11 -10.83
N ALA A 17 -23.10 19.36 -11.75
CA ALA A 17 -24.41 19.66 -12.31
C ALA A 17 -25.43 19.51 -11.16
N ALA A 18 -25.88 20.60 -10.62
CA ALA A 18 -26.96 20.64 -9.63
C ALA A 18 -28.24 20.09 -10.30
N GLY A 19 -28.81 19.05 -9.69
CA GLY A 19 -30.15 18.60 -10.03
C GLY A 19 -30.31 17.11 -10.42
N ALA A 20 -29.52 16.21 -9.90
CA ALA A 20 -29.78 14.77 -10.08
C ALA A 20 -30.57 14.22 -8.86
N SER A 21 -31.86 14.02 -9.07
CA SER A 21 -32.80 13.23 -8.28
C SER A 21 -32.16 11.93 -7.77
N SER A 22 -32.63 11.42 -6.62
CA SER A 22 -32.36 10.11 -6.01
C SER A 22 -32.78 8.91 -6.87
N ALA A 23 -32.46 8.94 -8.17
CA ALA A 23 -32.90 7.93 -9.11
C ALA A 23 -32.04 6.68 -8.99
N THR A 24 -32.70 5.54 -8.77
CA THR A 24 -32.13 4.20 -8.97
C THR A 24 -32.02 3.98 -10.48
N PHE A 25 -30.89 3.51 -10.97
CA PHE A 25 -30.73 3.14 -12.39
C PHE A 25 -31.52 1.88 -12.72
N ALA A 26 -31.73 1.63 -14.03
CA ALA A 26 -32.43 0.44 -14.52
C ALA A 26 -31.78 -0.89 -14.06
N ASP A 27 -30.52 -0.86 -13.68
CA ASP A 27 -29.75 -1.98 -13.09
C ASP A 27 -29.99 -2.19 -11.58
N GLY A 28 -30.85 -1.39 -10.94
CA GLY A 28 -31.21 -1.50 -9.53
C GLY A 28 -30.19 -0.90 -8.56
N ALA A 29 -29.03 -0.44 -9.01
CA ALA A 29 -28.04 0.19 -8.13
C ALA A 29 -28.31 1.71 -7.97
N PRO A 30 -28.06 2.30 -6.77
CA PRO A 30 -28.17 3.74 -6.59
C PRO A 30 -27.20 4.50 -7.50
N SER A 31 -27.52 5.75 -7.81
CA SER A 31 -26.63 6.64 -8.54
C SER A 31 -25.40 7.01 -7.69
N TRP A 32 -24.30 7.44 -8.34
CA TRP A 32 -23.12 7.89 -7.62
C TRP A 32 -23.40 9.05 -6.65
N PRO A 33 -24.24 10.06 -6.99
CA PRO A 33 -24.67 11.06 -6.02
C PRO A 33 -25.40 10.47 -4.81
N ALA A 34 -26.33 9.53 -5.01
CA ALA A 34 -27.03 8.86 -3.90
C ALA A 34 -26.08 8.03 -3.03
N LEU A 35 -25.11 7.36 -3.64
CA LEU A 35 -24.05 6.63 -2.90
C LEU A 35 -23.14 7.60 -2.12
N ALA A 36 -22.85 8.77 -2.64
CA ALA A 36 -22.08 9.81 -1.94
C ALA A 36 -22.83 10.38 -0.73
N GLU A 37 -24.14 10.59 -0.84
CA GLU A 37 -25.00 10.99 0.27
C GLU A 37 -25.06 9.91 1.35
N ALA A 38 -25.28 8.65 0.95
CA ALA A 38 -25.28 7.50 1.86
C ALA A 38 -23.94 7.34 2.58
N LEU A 39 -22.82 7.50 1.86
CA LEU A 39 -21.47 7.49 2.43
C LEU A 39 -21.31 8.59 3.49
N SER A 40 -21.68 9.83 3.16
CA SER A 40 -21.57 10.97 4.08
C SER A 40 -22.39 10.76 5.35
N ALA A 41 -23.61 10.25 5.22
CA ALA A 41 -24.45 9.91 6.35
C ALA A 41 -23.87 8.78 7.21
N ALA A 42 -23.28 7.76 6.58
CA ALA A 42 -22.62 6.66 7.29
C ALA A 42 -21.34 7.12 8.01
N GLN A 43 -20.52 7.94 7.37
CA GLN A 43 -19.34 8.53 8.00
C GLN A 43 -19.70 9.40 9.22
N ALA A 44 -20.75 10.21 9.13
CA ALA A 44 -21.22 11.01 10.25
C ALA A 44 -21.67 10.14 11.44
N ARG A 45 -22.37 9.02 11.20
CA ARG A 45 -22.76 8.07 12.25
C ARG A 45 -21.57 7.43 12.97
N GLU A 46 -20.47 7.19 12.24
CA GLU A 46 -19.23 6.62 12.78
C GLU A 46 -18.28 7.69 13.37
N GLY A 47 -18.67 8.96 13.36
CA GLY A 47 -17.83 10.08 13.81
C GLY A 47 -16.56 10.26 12.96
N LEU A 48 -16.61 9.86 11.70
CA LEU A 48 -15.50 9.99 10.76
C LEU A 48 -15.56 11.34 10.04
N PRO A 49 -14.41 11.95 9.72
CA PRO A 49 -14.39 13.16 8.89
C PRO A 49 -14.94 12.83 7.50
N GLY A 50 -15.78 13.73 6.98
CA GLY A 50 -16.31 13.61 5.63
C GLY A 50 -15.20 13.59 4.56
N ALA A 51 -15.56 13.15 3.36
CA ALA A 51 -14.65 13.11 2.22
C ALA A 51 -14.03 14.50 1.96
N GLY A 52 -12.70 14.60 1.97
CA GLY A 52 -11.95 15.84 1.76
C GLY A 52 -11.64 16.66 3.02
N ALA A 53 -12.13 16.27 4.21
CA ALA A 53 -11.87 17.00 5.45
C ALA A 53 -10.52 16.62 6.13
N ALA A 54 -9.77 15.66 5.59
CA ALA A 54 -8.48 15.28 6.17
C ALA A 54 -7.42 16.35 5.89
N ASP A 55 -6.83 16.90 6.96
CA ASP A 55 -5.68 17.79 6.86
C ASP A 55 -4.43 16.97 6.48
N LEU A 56 -4.15 16.89 5.18
CA LEU A 56 -3.00 16.16 4.66
C LEU A 56 -1.67 16.88 4.94
N GLU A 57 -1.68 18.16 5.25
CA GLU A 57 -0.47 18.94 5.49
C GLU A 57 -0.01 18.88 6.94
N ASN A 58 -0.93 18.92 7.91
CA ASN A 58 -0.62 19.03 9.33
C ASN A 58 -1.18 17.85 10.16
N GLY A 59 -2.15 17.14 9.61
CA GLY A 59 -2.81 16.00 10.26
C GLY A 59 -1.95 14.73 10.28
N PRO A 60 -2.55 13.57 10.51
CA PRO A 60 -1.85 12.28 10.53
C PRO A 60 -1.07 12.02 9.24
N PRO A 61 0.01 11.22 9.29
CA PRO A 61 0.74 10.79 8.09
C PRO A 61 -0.17 10.15 7.04
N SER A 62 0.11 10.43 5.76
CA SER A 62 -0.66 9.85 4.67
C SER A 62 0.18 9.73 3.39
N PRO A 63 0.15 8.59 2.69
CA PRO A 63 0.81 8.44 1.40
C PRO A 63 0.20 9.33 0.30
N LEU A 64 -0.95 9.94 0.56
CA LEU A 64 -1.61 10.89 -0.34
C LEU A 64 -1.06 12.31 -0.23
N ALA A 65 -0.44 12.66 0.89
CA ALA A 65 0.10 13.99 1.12
C ALA A 65 1.17 14.35 0.08
N LEU A 66 1.05 15.56 -0.48
CA LEU A 66 2.06 16.14 -1.38
C LEU A 66 2.86 17.25 -0.68
N THR A 67 2.40 17.71 0.46
CA THR A 67 3.08 18.68 1.32
C THR A 67 2.83 18.28 2.76
N ARG A 68 3.87 18.31 3.57
CA ARG A 68 3.81 18.13 5.02
C ARG A 68 4.42 19.36 5.68
N ARG A 69 3.66 20.02 6.55
CA ARG A 69 4.06 21.27 7.22
C ARG A 69 4.30 21.11 8.70
N PHE A 70 3.61 20.18 9.35
CA PHE A 70 3.66 19.96 10.80
C PHE A 70 3.40 21.23 11.62
N GLY A 71 2.52 22.11 11.13
CA GLY A 71 2.20 23.39 11.75
C GLY A 71 3.15 24.54 11.41
N THR A 72 4.19 24.31 10.58
CA THR A 72 5.10 25.40 10.17
C THR A 72 4.49 26.27 9.07
N ALA A 73 4.78 27.55 9.14
CA ALA A 73 4.39 28.50 8.10
C ALA A 73 5.30 28.41 6.86
N GLY A 74 4.80 28.87 5.72
CA GLY A 74 5.56 28.94 4.48
C GLY A 74 5.65 27.62 3.71
N THR A 75 6.31 27.65 2.57
CA THR A 75 6.51 26.48 1.72
C THR A 75 7.75 25.70 2.17
N PRO A 76 7.64 24.39 2.45
CA PRO A 76 8.81 23.59 2.81
C PRO A 76 9.88 23.62 1.73
N THR A 77 11.14 23.78 2.13
CA THR A 77 12.29 23.87 1.22
C THR A 77 12.78 22.51 0.73
N LEU A 78 12.56 21.46 1.52
CA LEU A 78 12.91 20.10 1.14
C LEU A 78 11.87 19.54 0.17
N LEU A 79 12.32 19.11 -1.02
CA LEU A 79 11.50 18.40 -2.01
C LEU A 79 11.99 16.96 -2.11
N LEU A 80 11.11 16.01 -1.82
CA LEU A 80 11.35 14.58 -1.95
C LEU A 80 10.70 14.05 -3.25
N TYR A 81 11.53 13.54 -4.15
CA TYR A 81 11.08 12.72 -5.26
C TYR A 81 11.00 11.27 -4.78
N ARG A 82 9.79 10.71 -4.75
CA ARG A 82 9.54 9.32 -4.36
C ARG A 82 8.65 8.61 -5.36
N ASP A 83 8.59 7.29 -5.27
CA ASP A 83 7.65 6.51 -6.07
C ASP A 83 6.19 6.91 -5.77
N HIS A 84 5.36 6.83 -6.81
CA HIS A 84 3.97 7.27 -6.72
C HIS A 84 3.10 6.37 -5.83
N ALA A 85 3.48 5.09 -5.67
CA ALA A 85 2.70 4.06 -5.00
C ALA A 85 3.05 3.86 -3.51
N ALA A 86 4.16 4.42 -3.04
CA ALA A 86 4.78 4.16 -1.72
C ALA A 86 5.26 2.71 -1.55
N TRP A 87 5.74 2.09 -2.64
CA TRP A 87 6.26 0.71 -2.64
C TRP A 87 7.78 0.63 -2.68
N CYS A 88 8.47 1.69 -3.04
CA CYS A 88 9.94 1.70 -3.05
C CYS A 88 10.48 1.66 -1.61
N PRO A 89 11.24 0.60 -1.19
CA PRO A 89 11.75 0.49 0.18
C PRO A 89 12.71 1.61 0.56
N TYR A 90 13.47 2.10 -0.41
CA TYR A 90 14.43 3.19 -0.21
C TYR A 90 13.74 4.54 -0.02
N CYS A 91 12.62 4.78 -0.73
CA CYS A 91 11.78 5.96 -0.51
C CYS A 91 11.08 5.88 0.85
N HIS A 92 10.61 4.70 1.24
CA HIS A 92 9.92 4.45 2.49
C HIS A 92 10.78 4.85 3.70
N LYS A 93 12.08 4.49 3.73
CA LYS A 93 13.02 4.95 4.77
C LYS A 93 13.00 6.46 4.97
N ILE A 94 13.09 7.21 3.87
CA ILE A 94 13.18 8.67 3.92
C ILE A 94 11.88 9.31 4.37
N VAL A 95 10.75 8.77 3.90
CA VAL A 95 9.43 9.24 4.37
C VAL A 95 9.26 9.01 5.86
N LEU A 96 9.56 7.80 6.36
CA LEU A 96 9.49 7.50 7.80
C LEU A 96 10.38 8.44 8.61
N GLN A 97 11.61 8.69 8.16
CA GLN A 97 12.53 9.60 8.84
C GLN A 97 11.99 11.03 8.90
N LEU A 98 11.46 11.55 7.79
CA LEU A 98 10.89 12.90 7.73
C LEU A 98 9.65 13.04 8.61
N GLU A 99 8.76 12.05 8.61
CA GLU A 99 7.56 12.04 9.46
C GLU A 99 7.91 11.94 10.95
N GLU A 100 8.81 11.02 11.33
CA GLU A 100 9.23 10.83 12.73
C GLU A 100 10.00 12.03 13.29
N LYS A 101 10.85 12.65 12.48
CA LYS A 101 11.51 13.90 12.82
C LYS A 101 10.61 15.13 12.70
N ARG A 102 9.42 15.02 12.08
CA ARG A 102 8.52 16.14 11.77
C ARG A 102 9.23 17.25 10.98
N VAL A 103 10.06 16.87 10.01
CA VAL A 103 10.73 17.80 9.10
C VAL A 103 9.75 18.19 8.00
N PRO A 104 9.44 19.48 7.76
CA PRO A 104 8.55 19.88 6.68
C PRO A 104 9.13 19.53 5.31
N TYR A 105 8.29 18.95 4.41
CA TYR A 105 8.71 18.55 3.08
C TYR A 105 7.56 18.60 2.07
N ARG A 106 7.94 18.65 0.79
CA ARG A 106 7.05 18.47 -0.36
C ARG A 106 7.38 17.16 -1.06
N VAL A 107 6.42 16.62 -1.80
CA VAL A 107 6.58 15.37 -2.54
C VAL A 107 6.28 15.60 -4.02
N GLU A 108 7.19 15.14 -4.88
CA GLU A 108 6.92 14.90 -6.29
C GLU A 108 6.91 13.40 -6.55
N LYS A 109 5.79 12.89 -7.09
CA LYS A 109 5.59 11.47 -7.33
C LYS A 109 6.13 11.07 -8.70
N ILE A 110 7.06 10.13 -8.71
CA ILE A 110 7.74 9.62 -9.90
C ILE A 110 7.39 8.14 -10.08
N ASN A 111 7.11 7.70 -11.30
CA ASN A 111 6.88 6.28 -11.56
C ASN A 111 8.15 5.46 -11.32
N MET A 112 8.01 4.29 -10.70
CA MET A 112 9.04 3.27 -10.77
C MET A 112 9.15 2.71 -12.20
N ARG A 113 10.31 2.20 -12.56
CA ARG A 113 10.61 1.75 -13.94
C ARG A 113 9.57 0.75 -14.49
N CYS A 114 9.07 -0.13 -13.65
CA CYS A 114 8.09 -1.15 -14.01
C CYS A 114 6.64 -0.64 -14.10
N TYR A 115 6.35 0.58 -13.59
CA TYR A 115 4.99 1.12 -13.48
C TYR A 115 4.70 2.31 -14.39
N GLY A 116 5.61 2.69 -15.25
CA GLY A 116 5.40 3.75 -16.22
C GLY A 116 6.68 4.55 -16.52
N ASP A 117 6.54 5.46 -17.48
CA ASP A 117 7.65 6.33 -17.87
C ASP A 117 7.90 7.40 -16.81
N LYS A 118 9.16 7.79 -16.68
CA LYS A 118 9.56 8.89 -15.82
C LYS A 118 9.53 10.20 -16.58
N PRO A 119 9.15 11.32 -15.95
CA PRO A 119 9.17 12.63 -16.57
C PRO A 119 10.58 12.97 -17.08
N SER A 120 10.66 13.55 -18.28
CA SER A 120 11.95 13.99 -18.87
C SER A 120 12.63 15.05 -18.00
N SER A 121 11.85 15.93 -17.35
CA SER A 121 12.34 16.91 -16.38
C SER A 121 13.04 16.27 -15.17
N PHE A 122 12.53 15.13 -14.70
CA PHE A 122 13.17 14.36 -13.63
C PHE A 122 14.47 13.69 -14.14
N LEU A 123 14.42 13.06 -15.31
CA LEU A 123 15.59 12.38 -15.90
C LEU A 123 16.71 13.36 -16.25
N ALA A 124 16.38 14.60 -16.61
CA ALA A 124 17.39 15.65 -16.80
C ALA A 124 18.15 16.01 -15.51
N LYS A 125 17.47 15.93 -14.35
CA LYS A 125 18.08 16.14 -13.01
C LYS A 125 18.83 14.89 -12.53
N VAL A 126 18.26 13.72 -12.78
CA VAL A 126 18.74 12.42 -12.26
C VAL A 126 18.77 11.40 -13.41
N PRO A 127 19.84 11.37 -14.21
CA PRO A 127 19.94 10.48 -15.38
C PRO A 127 19.82 8.99 -15.05
N SER A 128 20.23 8.57 -13.84
CA SER A 128 20.05 7.19 -13.37
C SER A 128 18.59 6.79 -13.21
N GLY A 129 17.70 7.77 -13.00
CA GLY A 129 16.29 7.54 -12.71
C GLY A 129 16.01 6.83 -11.39
N LEU A 130 17.00 6.69 -10.49
CA LEU A 130 16.83 6.01 -9.21
C LEU A 130 16.12 6.91 -8.18
N LEU A 131 15.41 6.27 -7.25
CA LEU A 131 14.68 6.89 -6.15
C LEU A 131 15.13 6.30 -4.80
N PRO A 132 15.05 7.06 -3.70
CA PRO A 132 14.59 8.44 -3.57
C PRO A 132 15.61 9.47 -4.06
N VAL A 133 15.13 10.69 -4.31
CA VAL A 133 15.96 11.86 -4.52
C VAL A 133 15.44 13.01 -3.65
N VAL A 134 16.33 13.78 -3.06
CA VAL A 134 15.98 14.99 -2.31
C VAL A 134 16.61 16.20 -3.00
N GLU A 135 15.81 17.24 -3.19
CA GLU A 135 16.30 18.57 -3.56
C GLU A 135 16.18 19.50 -2.34
N LEU A 136 17.30 20.04 -1.91
CA LEU A 136 17.38 20.93 -0.75
C LEU A 136 18.37 22.05 -1.05
N GLU A 137 17.95 23.30 -0.83
CA GLU A 137 18.80 24.49 -1.06
C GLU A 137 19.40 24.55 -2.48
N GLY A 138 18.62 24.12 -3.49
CA GLY A 138 19.05 24.09 -4.90
C GLY A 138 20.02 22.96 -5.25
N ARG A 139 20.31 22.04 -4.32
CA ARG A 139 21.18 20.88 -4.55
C ARG A 139 20.35 19.59 -4.59
N VAL A 140 20.75 18.69 -5.49
CA VAL A 140 20.15 17.37 -5.67
C VAL A 140 20.99 16.32 -4.94
N TYR A 141 20.35 15.53 -4.09
CA TYR A 141 20.97 14.44 -3.32
C TYR A 141 20.31 13.12 -3.71
N THR A 142 21.14 12.15 -4.03
CA THR A 142 20.76 10.77 -4.34
C THR A 142 21.32 9.83 -3.28
N GLU A 143 21.00 8.52 -3.34
CA GLU A 143 21.39 7.51 -2.38
C GLU A 143 20.71 7.68 -1.00
N SER A 144 19.79 6.78 -0.69
CA SER A 144 18.95 6.87 0.54
C SER A 144 19.76 6.97 1.83
N ALA A 145 20.94 6.33 1.90
CA ALA A 145 21.78 6.40 3.09
C ALA A 145 22.43 7.81 3.25
N LEU A 146 22.85 8.44 2.16
CA LEU A 146 23.37 9.81 2.17
C LEU A 146 22.27 10.82 2.49
N ILE A 147 21.07 10.61 1.94
CA ILE A 147 19.90 11.45 2.22
C ILE A 147 19.53 11.35 3.71
N ALA A 148 19.52 10.15 4.27
CA ALA A 148 19.22 9.96 5.68
C ALA A 148 20.24 10.66 6.60
N ALA A 149 21.52 10.58 6.29
CA ALA A 149 22.57 11.29 7.00
C ALA A 149 22.44 12.83 6.87
N LEU A 150 22.11 13.31 5.67
CA LEU A 150 21.85 14.73 5.42
C LEU A 150 20.70 15.26 6.28
N ILE A 151 19.61 14.53 6.39
CA ILE A 151 18.45 14.92 7.20
C ILE A 151 18.85 15.00 8.69
N GLU A 152 19.63 14.04 9.21
CA GLU A 152 20.12 14.10 10.58
C GLU A 152 21.02 15.35 10.83
N ASP A 153 21.92 15.64 9.89
CA ASP A 153 22.86 16.76 10.02
C ASP A 153 22.20 18.14 9.82
N LYS A 154 21.23 18.25 8.92
CA LYS A 154 20.54 19.52 8.60
C LYS A 154 19.44 19.89 9.59
N TYR A 155 18.83 18.91 10.24
CA TYR A 155 17.73 19.10 11.19
C TYR A 155 18.06 18.55 12.57
N PRO A 156 19.16 19.00 13.22
CA PRO A 156 19.58 18.52 14.55
C PRO A 156 18.63 18.96 15.66
N GLN A 157 17.88 20.05 15.45
CA GLN A 157 16.87 20.56 16.40
C GLN A 157 15.60 19.70 16.47
N ASN A 158 15.37 18.86 15.47
CA ASN A 158 14.27 17.89 15.47
C ASN A 158 14.72 16.63 16.20
N THR A 159 13.77 15.76 16.59
CA THR A 159 14.06 14.52 17.32
C THR A 159 15.29 13.80 16.73
N PRO A 160 16.38 13.63 17.49
CA PRO A 160 17.55 12.88 17.02
C PRO A 160 17.19 11.40 16.86
N LEU A 161 17.50 10.84 15.70
CA LEU A 161 17.27 9.40 15.44
C LEU A 161 18.56 8.58 15.48
N LEU A 162 19.69 9.22 15.72
CA LEU A 162 20.98 8.55 15.93
C LEU A 162 21.63 9.04 17.21
N PRO A 163 22.30 8.15 17.95
CA PRO A 163 23.13 8.53 19.10
C PRO A 163 24.23 9.50 18.69
N ALA A 164 24.75 10.24 19.68
CA ALA A 164 25.84 11.20 19.46
C ALA A 164 27.08 10.50 18.88
N ARG A 165 27.77 11.18 17.96
CA ARG A 165 29.03 10.67 17.36
C ARG A 165 30.08 10.41 18.43
N GLY A 166 30.85 9.34 18.27
CA GLY A 166 31.91 8.95 19.22
C GLY A 166 31.41 8.24 20.46
N THR A 167 30.14 7.88 20.54
CA THR A 167 29.61 7.04 21.65
C THR A 167 29.57 5.56 21.25
N PRO A 168 29.73 4.63 22.22
CA PRO A 168 29.60 3.18 21.94
C PRO A 168 28.26 2.82 21.28
N LEU A 169 27.17 3.48 21.70
CA LEU A 169 25.84 3.26 21.13
C LEU A 169 25.76 3.70 19.66
N ARG A 170 26.53 4.74 19.25
CA ARG A 170 26.65 5.13 17.84
C ARG A 170 27.39 4.09 17.00
N GLU A 171 28.47 3.54 17.54
CA GLU A 171 29.22 2.46 16.87
C GLU A 171 28.35 1.21 16.69
N GLU A 172 27.53 0.89 17.69
CA GLU A 172 26.55 -0.19 17.61
C GLU A 172 25.48 0.09 16.52
N ALA A 173 24.92 1.29 16.47
CA ALA A 173 23.98 1.70 15.42
C ALA A 173 24.58 1.48 14.02
N GLU A 174 25.84 1.85 13.81
CA GLU A 174 26.54 1.65 12.54
C GLU A 174 26.80 0.17 12.24
N ALA A 175 27.04 -0.66 13.26
CA ALA A 175 27.13 -2.11 13.10
C ALA A 175 25.78 -2.73 12.70
N LEU A 176 24.68 -2.27 13.29
CA LEU A 176 23.34 -2.71 12.95
C LEU A 176 22.93 -2.32 11.52
N LEU A 177 23.33 -1.14 11.05
CA LEU A 177 23.13 -0.76 9.63
C LEU A 177 23.92 -1.67 8.67
N ARG A 178 25.04 -2.27 9.08
CA ARG A 178 25.73 -3.30 8.30
C ARG A 178 24.98 -4.64 8.35
N LEU A 179 24.40 -5.00 9.50
CA LEU A 179 23.55 -6.20 9.63
C LEU A 179 22.33 -6.13 8.71
N GLU A 180 21.70 -4.96 8.57
CA GLU A 180 20.59 -4.78 7.61
C GLU A 180 21.01 -5.14 6.17
N ARG A 181 22.22 -4.75 5.74
CA ARG A 181 22.76 -5.11 4.42
C ARG A 181 22.99 -6.61 4.25
N GLN A 182 23.44 -7.28 5.31
CA GLN A 182 23.60 -8.74 5.31
C GLN A 182 22.23 -9.41 5.22
N LEU A 183 21.26 -8.98 6.01
CA LEU A 183 19.89 -9.48 5.97
C LEU A 183 19.29 -9.32 4.56
N PHE A 184 19.44 -8.15 3.94
CA PHE A 184 19.00 -7.91 2.56
C PHE A 184 19.63 -8.88 1.57
N SER A 185 20.94 -9.11 1.67
CA SER A 185 21.64 -10.04 0.80
C SER A 185 21.13 -11.48 0.95
N ARG A 186 20.91 -11.95 2.19
CA ARG A 186 20.38 -13.31 2.46
C ARG A 186 18.95 -13.47 1.96
N TRP A 187 18.12 -12.43 2.14
CA TRP A 187 16.77 -12.39 1.61
C TRP A 187 16.77 -12.53 0.08
N MET A 188 17.54 -11.70 -0.63
CA MET A 188 17.63 -11.74 -2.10
C MET A 188 18.13 -13.10 -2.60
N GLN A 189 19.18 -13.67 -1.97
CA GLN A 189 19.72 -14.96 -2.36
C GLN A 189 18.68 -16.08 -2.31
N TRP A 190 17.80 -16.09 -1.30
CA TRP A 190 16.77 -17.12 -1.19
C TRP A 190 15.54 -16.79 -2.05
N LEU A 191 15.12 -15.55 -2.09
CA LEU A 191 13.92 -15.15 -2.83
C LEU A 191 14.06 -15.35 -4.34
N THR A 192 15.24 -15.02 -4.91
CA THR A 192 15.48 -15.08 -6.36
C THR A 192 16.28 -16.30 -6.81
N GLY A 193 16.76 -17.14 -5.88
CA GLY A 193 17.57 -18.31 -6.16
C GLY A 193 16.79 -19.62 -6.18
N SER A 194 16.86 -20.36 -7.31
CA SER A 194 16.15 -21.64 -7.49
C SER A 194 16.93 -22.88 -7.03
N ARG A 195 18.25 -22.79 -6.86
CA ARG A 195 19.13 -23.97 -6.77
C ARG A 195 19.62 -24.35 -5.38
N ALA A 196 19.29 -23.58 -4.34
CA ALA A 196 19.84 -23.77 -2.99
C ALA A 196 18.80 -23.52 -1.90
N GLU A 197 17.61 -24.12 -2.02
CA GLU A 197 16.48 -23.89 -1.11
C GLU A 197 16.87 -24.02 0.37
N ALA A 198 17.51 -25.15 0.74
CA ALA A 198 17.91 -25.39 2.14
C ALA A 198 18.99 -24.40 2.62
N ALA A 199 19.99 -24.10 1.80
CA ALA A 199 21.04 -23.15 2.14
C ALA A 199 20.53 -21.69 2.17
N GLY A 200 19.65 -21.31 1.23
CA GLY A 200 18.98 -20.01 1.23
C GLY A 200 18.13 -19.79 2.48
N ARG A 201 17.34 -20.79 2.84
CA ARG A 201 16.55 -20.80 4.08
C ARG A 201 17.44 -20.66 5.31
N ALA A 202 18.44 -21.52 5.47
CA ALA A 202 19.34 -21.47 6.62
C ALA A 202 20.08 -20.13 6.72
N GLY A 203 20.51 -19.56 5.60
CA GLY A 203 21.17 -18.26 5.56
C GLY A 203 20.28 -17.10 6.00
N LEU A 204 19.02 -17.08 5.56
CA LEU A 204 18.06 -16.05 5.99
C LEU A 204 17.66 -16.25 7.45
N GLU A 205 17.37 -17.49 7.87
CA GLU A 205 17.03 -17.80 9.26
C GLU A 205 18.15 -17.38 10.22
N SER A 206 19.42 -17.64 9.89
CA SER A 206 20.57 -17.19 10.67
C SER A 206 20.63 -15.66 10.79
N ALA A 207 20.39 -14.93 9.69
CA ALA A 207 20.38 -13.46 9.74
C ALA A 207 19.21 -12.92 10.58
N LEU A 208 18.06 -13.56 10.53
CA LEU A 208 16.90 -13.21 11.38
C LEU A 208 17.16 -13.53 12.85
N ASP A 209 17.87 -14.62 13.17
CA ASP A 209 18.30 -14.95 14.53
C ASP A 209 19.24 -13.85 15.08
N GLU A 210 20.14 -13.30 14.25
CA GLU A 210 21.02 -12.18 14.62
C GLU A 210 20.23 -10.90 14.87
N VAL A 211 19.23 -10.60 14.01
CA VAL A 211 18.32 -9.44 14.17
C VAL A 211 17.53 -9.55 15.47
N ASP A 212 16.92 -10.71 15.74
CA ASP A 212 16.14 -10.96 16.94
C ASP A 212 17.00 -10.89 18.23
N ALA A 213 18.24 -11.39 18.15
CA ALA A 213 19.22 -11.23 19.24
C ALA A 213 19.64 -9.77 19.45
N ALA A 214 19.81 -8.98 18.40
CA ALA A 214 20.12 -7.56 18.49
C ALA A 214 18.99 -6.77 19.16
N LEU A 215 17.74 -7.05 18.83
CA LEU A 215 16.57 -6.43 19.44
C LEU A 215 16.46 -6.71 20.96
N ARG A 216 16.96 -7.86 21.43
CA ARG A 216 16.95 -8.19 22.87
C ARG A 216 18.00 -7.45 23.71
N ARG A 217 19.05 -6.88 23.11
CA ARG A 217 20.23 -6.38 23.84
C ARG A 217 19.92 -5.28 24.85
N HIS A 218 19.04 -4.36 24.50
CA HIS A 218 18.74 -3.17 25.29
C HIS A 218 17.41 -3.24 26.05
N GLY A 219 16.69 -4.36 26.00
CA GLY A 219 15.46 -4.61 26.77
C GLY A 219 14.26 -3.75 26.36
N GLY A 220 14.37 -2.99 25.26
CA GLY A 220 13.28 -2.20 24.70
C GLY A 220 12.73 -2.84 23.42
N PRO A 221 11.65 -2.28 22.84
CA PRO A 221 11.08 -2.83 21.63
C PRO A 221 11.89 -2.46 20.37
N TYR A 222 12.80 -1.50 20.45
CA TYR A 222 13.61 -1.03 19.33
C TYR A 222 15.06 -1.46 19.44
N PHE A 223 15.82 -1.39 18.36
CA PHE A 223 17.21 -1.86 18.29
C PHE A 223 18.14 -1.23 19.34
N LEU A 224 17.96 0.04 19.64
CA LEU A 224 18.80 0.77 20.61
C LEU A 224 18.10 1.05 21.95
N GLY A 225 17.02 0.33 22.26
CA GLY A 225 16.32 0.43 23.54
C GLY A 225 14.87 0.88 23.40
N ALA A 226 14.43 1.78 24.30
CA ALA A 226 13.03 2.20 24.38
C ALA A 226 12.60 3.18 23.27
N GLU A 227 13.56 3.89 22.67
CA GLU A 227 13.29 4.95 21.71
C GLU A 227 13.57 4.49 20.27
N LEU A 228 12.70 4.91 19.33
CA LEU A 228 12.88 4.68 17.91
C LEU A 228 14.17 5.34 17.41
N SER A 229 14.90 4.63 16.57
CA SER A 229 16.13 5.12 15.97
C SER A 229 16.11 5.05 14.44
N LEU A 230 17.12 5.64 13.79
CA LEU A 230 17.32 5.49 12.35
C LEU A 230 17.61 4.05 11.94
N VAL A 231 18.10 3.23 12.87
CA VAL A 231 18.29 1.79 12.66
C VAL A 231 16.94 1.13 12.40
N ASP A 232 15.95 1.37 13.26
CA ASP A 232 14.60 0.83 13.11
C ASP A 232 13.96 1.26 11.79
N ILE A 233 14.05 2.55 11.46
CA ILE A 233 13.56 3.13 10.21
C ILE A 233 14.23 2.48 8.99
N THR A 234 15.51 2.11 9.11
CA THR A 234 16.26 1.49 8.00
C THR A 234 15.85 0.04 7.80
N PHE A 235 15.62 -0.70 8.87
CA PHE A 235 15.18 -2.10 8.81
C PHE A 235 13.72 -2.25 8.36
N ALA A 236 12.83 -1.34 8.74
CA ALA A 236 11.39 -1.50 8.59
C ALA A 236 10.93 -1.86 7.16
N PRO A 237 11.30 -1.12 6.11
CA PRO A 237 10.84 -1.44 4.76
C PRO A 237 11.29 -2.80 4.24
N PHE A 238 12.43 -3.30 4.71
CA PHE A 238 12.93 -4.61 4.30
C PHE A 238 12.33 -5.74 5.11
N LEU A 239 12.19 -5.57 6.43
CA LEU A 239 11.53 -6.58 7.27
C LEU A 239 10.07 -6.81 6.88
N GLU A 240 9.33 -5.75 6.52
CA GLU A 240 7.98 -5.89 5.95
C GLU A 240 7.98 -6.75 4.68
N ARG A 241 8.87 -6.44 3.75
CA ARG A 241 8.97 -7.17 2.47
C ARG A 241 9.47 -8.59 2.65
N ILE A 242 10.39 -8.83 3.57
CA ILE A 242 10.85 -10.17 3.95
C ILE A 242 9.67 -10.97 4.51
N ALA A 243 8.92 -10.40 5.48
CA ALA A 243 7.79 -11.08 6.08
C ALA A 243 6.74 -11.48 5.03
N ALA A 244 6.42 -10.58 4.11
CA ALA A 244 5.44 -10.81 3.05
C ALA A 244 5.94 -11.82 2.00
N SER A 245 7.10 -11.55 1.40
CA SER A 245 7.58 -12.32 0.26
C SER A 245 8.06 -13.72 0.64
N ILE A 246 8.70 -13.86 1.79
CA ILE A 246 9.16 -15.17 2.27
C ILE A 246 7.98 -16.04 2.69
N TYR A 247 6.92 -15.46 3.25
CA TYR A 247 5.68 -16.20 3.46
C TYR A 247 5.08 -16.62 2.12
N TYR A 248 4.87 -15.70 1.21
CA TYR A 248 4.22 -15.95 -0.09
C TYR A 248 4.98 -16.97 -0.94
N TYR A 249 6.29 -16.74 -1.17
CA TYR A 249 7.09 -17.56 -2.09
C TYR A 249 7.67 -18.81 -1.44
N LYS A 250 7.88 -18.83 -0.12
CA LYS A 250 8.62 -19.90 0.57
C LYS A 250 7.81 -20.58 1.69
N GLY A 251 6.67 -20.03 2.09
CA GLY A 251 5.81 -20.60 3.14
C GLY A 251 6.37 -20.47 4.56
N LEU A 252 7.42 -19.64 4.78
CA LEU A 252 7.97 -19.40 6.10
C LEU A 252 7.37 -18.14 6.74
N ARG A 253 6.73 -18.29 7.90
CA ARG A 253 6.24 -17.17 8.70
C ARG A 253 7.39 -16.51 9.45
N VAL A 254 7.78 -15.31 9.01
CA VAL A 254 8.79 -14.48 9.68
C VAL A 254 8.15 -13.70 10.82
N ARG A 255 6.95 -13.20 10.64
CA ARG A 255 6.16 -12.47 11.64
C ARG A 255 5.06 -13.37 12.20
N ALA A 256 4.84 -13.31 13.52
CA ALA A 256 3.87 -14.14 14.27
C ALA A 256 4.05 -15.67 14.07
N GLY A 257 5.26 -16.09 13.72
CA GLY A 257 5.62 -17.51 13.58
C GLY A 257 6.12 -18.16 14.87
N GLY A 258 6.26 -17.40 15.94
CA GLY A 258 6.68 -17.86 17.27
C GLY A 258 8.20 -18.10 17.45
N ARG A 259 9.00 -18.00 16.38
CA ARG A 259 10.46 -18.22 16.46
C ARG A 259 11.20 -16.95 16.89
N TRP A 260 10.83 -15.79 16.39
CA TRP A 260 11.52 -14.51 16.59
C TRP A 260 10.68 -13.57 17.45
N GLY A 261 10.61 -13.83 18.75
CA GLY A 261 9.71 -13.09 19.65
C GLY A 261 10.08 -11.62 19.85
N ALA A 262 11.37 -11.26 19.81
CA ALA A 262 11.78 -9.85 19.89
C ALA A 262 11.45 -9.11 18.58
N LEU A 263 11.58 -9.77 17.44
CA LEU A 263 11.18 -9.23 16.15
C LEU A 263 9.65 -9.05 16.08
N ASP A 264 8.84 -9.98 16.60
CA ASP A 264 7.39 -9.82 16.70
C ASP A 264 7.00 -8.62 17.57
N ALA A 265 7.68 -8.43 18.72
CA ALA A 265 7.48 -7.26 19.59
C ALA A 265 7.86 -5.96 18.88
N TRP A 266 8.95 -5.96 18.11
CA TRP A 266 9.37 -4.82 17.31
C TRP A 266 8.35 -4.48 16.23
N PHE A 267 7.78 -5.45 15.52
CA PHE A 267 6.69 -5.23 14.56
C PHE A 267 5.46 -4.60 15.23
N GLY A 268 5.08 -5.07 16.43
CA GLY A 268 3.98 -4.48 17.20
C GLY A 268 4.26 -3.03 17.59
N ALA A 269 5.47 -2.74 18.08
CA ALA A 269 5.88 -1.39 18.47
C ALA A 269 5.93 -0.42 17.27
N THR A 270 6.45 -0.85 16.14
CA THR A 270 6.48 -0.03 14.93
C THR A 270 5.09 0.17 14.33
N ALA A 271 4.23 -0.86 14.30
CA ALA A 271 2.85 -0.76 13.82
C ALA A 271 1.99 0.23 14.63
N SER A 272 2.32 0.44 15.91
CA SER A 272 1.65 1.44 16.76
C SER A 272 2.01 2.90 16.42
N ARG A 273 3.06 3.13 15.62
CA ARG A 273 3.49 4.48 15.24
C ARG A 273 2.73 4.97 14.03
N PRO A 274 2.16 6.19 14.06
CA PRO A 274 1.31 6.70 12.98
C PRO A 274 1.98 6.71 11.60
N ALA A 275 3.28 7.04 11.53
CA ALA A 275 4.00 7.06 10.25
C ALA A 275 4.15 5.65 9.66
N PHE A 276 4.56 4.68 10.48
CA PHE A 276 4.69 3.30 10.04
C PHE A 276 3.34 2.71 9.62
N ALA A 277 2.30 2.89 10.43
CA ALA A 277 0.94 2.41 10.11
C ALA A 277 0.39 2.99 8.79
N ALA A 278 0.67 4.28 8.52
CA ALA A 278 0.18 4.96 7.30
C ALA A 278 0.89 4.49 6.02
N PHE A 279 2.16 4.08 6.12
CA PHE A 279 2.97 3.65 4.97
C PHE A 279 3.18 2.14 4.90
N ALA A 280 2.68 1.37 5.85
CA ALA A 280 2.69 -0.09 5.81
C ALA A 280 1.92 -0.61 4.58
N SER A 281 2.46 -1.63 3.93
CA SER A 281 1.79 -2.32 2.83
C SER A 281 1.28 -3.70 3.26
N ASP A 282 0.48 -4.35 2.45
CA ASP A 282 0.00 -5.71 2.69
C ASP A 282 0.86 -6.76 1.98
N TYR A 283 0.68 -8.02 2.37
CA TYR A 283 1.44 -9.14 1.80
C TYR A 283 1.17 -9.30 0.31
N TYR A 284 -0.07 -9.11 -0.12
CA TYR A 284 -0.43 -9.15 -1.53
C TYR A 284 0.35 -8.13 -2.35
N THR A 285 0.31 -6.87 -1.94
CA THR A 285 1.01 -5.80 -2.66
C THR A 285 2.52 -6.04 -2.69
N HIS A 286 3.13 -6.40 -1.56
CA HIS A 286 4.57 -6.67 -1.54
C HIS A 286 4.95 -7.87 -2.40
N ALA A 287 4.18 -8.97 -2.35
CA ALA A 287 4.47 -10.17 -3.14
C ALA A 287 4.43 -9.91 -4.65
N HIS A 288 3.45 -9.11 -5.09
CA HIS A 288 3.25 -8.83 -6.51
C HIS A 288 4.03 -7.62 -7.04
N ASP A 289 4.54 -6.74 -6.14
CA ASP A 289 5.39 -5.61 -6.50
C ASP A 289 6.86 -6.01 -6.72
N LEU A 290 7.34 -7.05 -6.03
CA LEU A 290 8.74 -7.46 -6.07
C LEU A 290 9.19 -8.09 -7.40
N PRO A 291 8.47 -9.03 -8.03
CA PRO A 291 8.95 -9.69 -9.25
C PRO A 291 9.31 -8.75 -10.38
N PRO A 292 8.51 -7.72 -10.72
CA PRO A 292 8.86 -6.79 -11.78
C PRO A 292 10.07 -5.91 -11.47
N GLN A 293 10.42 -5.75 -10.20
CA GLN A 293 11.60 -4.99 -9.77
C GLN A 293 12.87 -5.85 -9.77
N LEU A 294 12.74 -7.15 -9.47
CA LEU A 294 13.86 -8.08 -9.28
C LEU A 294 14.14 -8.95 -10.52
N GLY A 295 13.23 -8.96 -11.50
CA GLY A 295 13.30 -9.85 -12.65
C GLY A 295 12.69 -11.23 -12.38
N GLY A 296 12.08 -11.45 -11.23
CA GLY A 296 11.40 -12.68 -10.82
C GLY A 296 11.63 -13.03 -9.36
N CYS A 297 10.75 -13.86 -8.81
CA CYS A 297 10.87 -14.47 -7.48
C CYS A 297 10.58 -15.97 -7.63
N GLU A 298 11.31 -16.81 -6.89
CA GLU A 298 11.25 -18.25 -7.01
C GLU A 298 10.39 -18.87 -5.91
N PHE A 299 9.45 -19.73 -6.29
CA PHE A 299 8.68 -20.52 -5.33
C PHE A 299 9.49 -21.64 -4.71
N GLY A 300 9.39 -21.77 -3.40
CA GLY A 300 9.80 -22.98 -2.68
C GLY A 300 8.61 -23.96 -2.55
N PRO A 301 8.87 -25.19 -2.06
CA PRO A 301 7.85 -26.23 -2.00
C PRO A 301 6.64 -25.89 -1.13
N ASN A 302 6.79 -25.03 -0.13
CA ASN A 302 5.73 -24.59 0.78
C ASN A 302 5.10 -23.23 0.39
N GLY A 303 5.55 -22.61 -0.70
CA GLY A 303 5.04 -21.31 -1.17
C GLY A 303 3.62 -21.35 -1.72
N PRO A 304 3.25 -22.30 -2.62
CA PRO A 304 1.96 -22.26 -3.29
C PRO A 304 0.72 -22.19 -2.37
N PRO A 305 0.62 -22.93 -1.26
CA PRO A 305 -0.50 -22.78 -0.34
C PRO A 305 -0.56 -21.40 0.35
N ALA A 306 0.61 -20.82 0.65
CA ALA A 306 0.70 -19.49 1.24
C ALA A 306 0.29 -18.40 0.22
N ALA A 307 0.72 -18.57 -1.03
CA ALA A 307 0.33 -17.68 -2.13
C ALA A 307 -1.19 -17.70 -2.34
N ALA A 308 -1.80 -18.87 -2.41
CA ALA A 308 -3.25 -18.99 -2.57
C ALA A 308 -4.04 -18.26 -1.45
N ALA A 309 -3.53 -18.30 -0.20
CA ALA A 309 -4.15 -17.58 0.90
C ALA A 309 -4.00 -16.06 0.77
N VAL A 310 -2.83 -15.57 0.36
CA VAL A 310 -2.58 -14.14 0.15
C VAL A 310 -3.36 -13.59 -1.04
N ASP A 311 -3.51 -14.39 -2.10
CA ASP A 311 -4.23 -14.01 -3.33
C ASP A 311 -5.77 -14.18 -3.20
N GLY A 312 -6.24 -14.69 -2.06
CA GLY A 312 -7.67 -14.94 -1.84
C GLY A 312 -8.22 -16.11 -2.67
N GLU A 313 -7.34 -17.01 -3.14
CA GLU A 313 -7.68 -18.21 -3.91
C GLU A 313 -7.93 -19.44 -3.03
N ASP A 314 -7.80 -19.29 -1.72
CA ASP A 314 -8.07 -20.33 -0.72
C ASP A 314 -9.58 -20.55 -0.43
N GLY A 315 -10.45 -19.83 -1.11
CA GLY A 315 -11.91 -19.84 -0.92
C GLY A 315 -12.38 -19.18 0.39
N ARG A 316 -11.49 -18.52 1.15
CA ARG A 316 -11.80 -17.96 2.48
C ARG A 316 -11.31 -16.51 2.64
N SER A 317 -10.05 -16.24 2.34
CA SER A 317 -9.40 -14.97 2.71
C SER A 317 -10.05 -13.72 2.10
N TRP A 318 -10.62 -13.86 0.90
CA TRP A 318 -11.37 -12.79 0.23
C TRP A 318 -12.84 -13.16 -0.03
N ALA A 319 -13.41 -14.08 0.77
CA ALA A 319 -14.83 -14.46 0.71
C ALA A 319 -15.65 -13.72 1.78
N LEU A 320 -16.89 -13.36 1.45
CA LEU A 320 -17.84 -12.78 2.42
C LEU A 320 -18.72 -13.85 3.06
N PRO A 321 -19.00 -13.77 4.36
CA PRO A 321 -18.47 -12.80 5.32
C PRO A 321 -16.98 -13.00 5.56
N LEU A 322 -16.24 -11.89 5.58
CA LEU A 322 -14.79 -11.95 5.84
C LEU A 322 -14.53 -12.59 7.22
N PRO A 323 -13.53 -13.49 7.32
CA PRO A 323 -13.10 -13.98 8.62
C PRO A 323 -12.56 -12.82 9.49
N PRO A 324 -12.64 -12.93 10.83
CA PRO A 324 -12.08 -11.93 11.73
C PRO A 324 -10.59 -11.65 11.45
N LEU A 325 -10.16 -10.40 11.58
CA LEU A 325 -8.77 -10.03 11.46
C LEU A 325 -7.96 -10.57 12.65
N SER A 326 -7.32 -11.70 12.47
CA SER A 326 -6.47 -12.31 13.49
C SER A 326 -5.32 -13.07 12.84
N ALA A 327 -4.24 -13.29 13.58
CA ALA A 327 -3.12 -14.11 13.13
C ALA A 327 -3.50 -15.56 12.79
N ALA A 328 -4.66 -16.04 13.28
CA ALA A 328 -5.17 -17.38 12.99
C ALA A 328 -6.01 -17.44 11.70
N SER A 329 -6.64 -16.32 11.31
CA SER A 329 -7.55 -16.27 10.16
C SER A 329 -6.98 -15.58 8.94
N GLU A 330 -5.96 -14.73 9.11
CA GLU A 330 -5.32 -13.99 8.03
C GLU A 330 -3.91 -14.52 7.73
N PRO A 331 -3.49 -14.48 6.46
CA PRO A 331 -2.11 -14.81 6.07
C PRO A 331 -1.11 -13.91 6.80
N GLU A 332 -1.39 -12.62 6.86
CA GLU A 332 -0.57 -11.62 7.53
C GLU A 332 -1.11 -11.29 8.92
N PRO A 333 -0.22 -11.02 9.89
CA PRO A 333 -0.61 -10.56 11.21
C PRO A 333 -1.28 -9.20 11.14
N VAL A 334 -2.40 -9.07 11.84
CA VAL A 334 -3.14 -7.81 11.96
C VAL A 334 -3.17 -7.40 13.41
N GLU A 335 -2.94 -6.12 13.67
CA GLU A 335 -3.03 -5.57 15.02
C GLU A 335 -4.48 -5.61 15.52
N PRO A 336 -4.71 -5.84 16.83
CA PRO A 336 -6.05 -5.88 17.40
C PRO A 336 -6.79 -4.55 17.23
N GLY A 337 -8.08 -4.60 16.96
CA GLY A 337 -8.93 -3.42 16.85
C GLY A 337 -9.68 -3.37 15.52
N GLU A 338 -10.44 -4.43 15.24
CA GLU A 338 -11.31 -4.45 14.07
C GLU A 338 -12.40 -3.38 14.14
N HIS A 339 -12.48 -2.62 13.06
CA HIS A 339 -13.60 -1.72 12.81
C HIS A 339 -14.17 -1.99 11.40
N PRO A 340 -14.80 -3.14 11.15
CA PRO A 340 -15.23 -3.53 9.81
C PRO A 340 -16.13 -2.51 9.13
N ALA A 341 -16.95 -1.78 9.91
CA ALA A 341 -17.77 -0.69 9.38
C ALA A 341 -16.90 0.45 8.82
N ARG A 342 -15.90 0.89 9.58
CA ARG A 342 -14.97 1.96 9.14
C ARG A 342 -14.12 1.54 7.95
N ASP A 343 -13.70 0.29 7.89
CA ASP A 343 -12.92 -0.25 6.80
C ASP A 343 -13.75 -0.31 5.50
N ARG A 344 -15.02 -0.72 5.58
CA ARG A 344 -15.96 -0.62 4.44
C ARG A 344 -16.18 0.82 4.00
N LEU A 345 -16.31 1.76 4.94
CA LEU A 345 -16.48 3.18 4.62
C LEU A 345 -15.24 3.78 3.94
N GLU A 346 -14.02 3.37 4.34
CA GLU A 346 -12.80 3.79 3.64
C GLU A 346 -12.78 3.26 2.20
N ALA A 347 -13.09 1.97 2.00
CA ALA A 347 -13.18 1.36 0.67
C ALA A 347 -14.24 2.05 -0.20
N ALA A 348 -15.44 2.29 0.36
CA ALA A 348 -16.52 3.01 -0.31
C ALA A 348 -16.11 4.44 -0.68
N ALA A 349 -15.44 5.16 0.24
CA ALA A 349 -15.00 6.53 0.00
C ALA A 349 -13.99 6.62 -1.16
N ARG A 350 -13.07 5.64 -1.26
CA ARG A 350 -12.10 5.58 -2.37
C ARG A 350 -12.79 5.30 -3.70
N LEU A 351 -13.77 4.41 -3.72
CA LEU A 351 -14.53 4.06 -4.91
C LEU A 351 -15.44 5.21 -5.36
N VAL A 352 -16.29 5.71 -4.45
CA VAL A 352 -17.27 6.78 -4.73
C VAL A 352 -16.58 8.09 -5.10
N GLY A 353 -15.55 8.50 -4.37
CA GLY A 353 -14.86 9.78 -4.59
C GLY A 353 -14.08 9.87 -5.91
N ASN A 354 -13.76 8.73 -6.54
CA ASN A 354 -13.02 8.68 -7.81
C ASN A 354 -13.70 7.80 -8.87
N HIS A 355 -14.99 7.55 -8.73
CA HIS A 355 -15.72 6.55 -9.52
C HIS A 355 -15.45 6.62 -11.03
N ALA A 356 -15.48 7.80 -11.64
CA ALA A 356 -15.26 7.95 -13.07
C ALA A 356 -13.88 7.43 -13.54
N ALA A 357 -12.82 7.73 -12.76
CA ALA A 357 -11.47 7.23 -13.04
C ALA A 357 -11.34 5.74 -12.74
N VAL A 358 -12.00 5.26 -11.68
CA VAL A 358 -11.98 3.84 -11.29
C VAL A 358 -12.72 2.97 -12.30
N VAL A 359 -13.88 3.40 -12.79
CA VAL A 359 -14.64 2.72 -13.87
C VAL A 359 -13.77 2.56 -15.12
N ARG A 360 -13.15 3.64 -15.59
CA ARG A 360 -12.25 3.58 -16.75
C ARG A 360 -11.02 2.72 -16.51
N PHE A 361 -10.48 2.73 -15.29
CA PHE A 361 -9.37 1.89 -14.93
C PHE A 361 -9.77 0.40 -14.89
N ALA A 362 -10.89 0.07 -14.26
CA ALA A 362 -11.41 -1.29 -14.19
C ALA A 362 -11.74 -1.83 -15.60
N ALA A 363 -12.33 -1.00 -16.48
CA ALA A 363 -12.65 -1.37 -17.85
C ALA A 363 -11.44 -1.80 -18.71
N ARG A 364 -10.20 -1.59 -18.25
CA ARG A 364 -9.01 -2.19 -18.86
C ARG A 364 -9.03 -3.72 -18.82
N GLY A 365 -9.70 -4.31 -17.82
CA GLY A 365 -9.87 -5.76 -17.72
C GLY A 365 -10.71 -6.39 -18.82
N CYS A 366 -11.58 -5.62 -19.46
CA CYS A 366 -12.39 -6.03 -20.63
C CYS A 366 -12.00 -5.29 -21.91
N GLY A 367 -10.87 -4.61 -21.90
CA GLY A 367 -10.35 -3.84 -23.04
C GLY A 367 -9.15 -4.51 -23.72
N THR A 368 -8.22 -3.69 -24.20
CA THR A 368 -7.00 -4.18 -24.84
C THR A 368 -5.88 -4.28 -23.81
N PRO A 369 -5.29 -5.47 -23.60
CA PRO A 369 -4.16 -5.65 -22.70
C PRO A 369 -2.97 -4.75 -23.05
N GLY A 370 -2.14 -4.44 -22.06
CA GLY A 370 -0.91 -3.70 -22.28
C GLY A 370 0.13 -4.52 -23.03
N THR A 371 1.02 -3.84 -23.73
CA THR A 371 2.04 -4.44 -24.60
C THR A 371 3.44 -4.54 -23.99
N ARG A 372 3.64 -4.03 -22.77
CA ARG A 372 4.96 -4.10 -22.12
C ARG A 372 5.25 -5.50 -21.58
N PRO A 373 6.52 -5.96 -21.73
CA PRO A 373 6.91 -7.31 -21.29
C PRO A 373 6.91 -7.48 -19.75
N VAL A 374 6.80 -6.41 -18.99
CA VAL A 374 6.71 -6.47 -17.53
C VAL A 374 5.24 -6.60 -17.13
N SER A 375 4.79 -7.81 -17.08
CA SER A 375 3.49 -8.15 -16.50
C SER A 375 3.67 -8.27 -14.98
N ALA A 376 3.05 -7.33 -14.27
CA ALA A 376 2.84 -7.46 -12.83
C ALA A 376 1.35 -7.28 -12.55
N PRO A 377 0.76 -8.02 -11.62
CA PRO A 377 -0.66 -7.87 -11.28
C PRO A 377 -1.04 -6.42 -10.96
N LEU A 378 -0.11 -5.68 -10.33
CA LEU A 378 -0.33 -4.29 -9.91
C LEU A 378 -0.08 -3.25 -11.00
N SER A 379 0.41 -3.64 -12.18
CA SER A 379 0.82 -2.71 -13.23
C SER A 379 0.42 -3.17 -14.62
N ASP A 380 -0.32 -2.32 -15.30
CA ASP A 380 -0.59 -2.44 -16.73
C ASP A 380 -0.75 -1.03 -17.33
N PRO A 381 0.37 -0.28 -17.40
CA PRO A 381 0.31 1.16 -17.72
C PRO A 381 -0.16 1.45 -19.15
N THR A 382 -0.04 0.49 -20.07
CA THR A 382 -0.37 0.65 -21.49
C THR A 382 -1.69 -0.01 -21.88
N ALA A 383 -2.39 -0.69 -20.97
CA ALA A 383 -3.71 -1.26 -21.22
C ALA A 383 -4.74 -0.17 -21.52
N LYS A 384 -5.64 -0.45 -22.46
CA LYS A 384 -6.71 0.45 -22.86
C LYS A 384 -8.05 -0.06 -22.37
N PRO A 385 -8.94 0.83 -21.88
CA PRO A 385 -10.26 0.43 -21.41
C PRO A 385 -11.13 -0.09 -22.57
N GLY A 386 -12.02 -1.02 -22.26
CA GLY A 386 -13.07 -1.48 -23.14
C GLY A 386 -14.22 -0.47 -23.19
N GLU A 387 -14.12 0.55 -24.03
CA GLU A 387 -15.06 1.69 -24.10
C GLU A 387 -16.52 1.24 -24.30
N ALA A 388 -16.76 0.14 -25.02
CA ALA A 388 -18.09 -0.40 -25.25
C ALA A 388 -18.76 -1.03 -24.01
N TYR A 389 -18.02 -1.17 -22.90
CA TYR A 389 -18.46 -1.84 -21.68
C TYR A 389 -18.45 -0.92 -20.45
N LEU A 390 -18.24 0.40 -20.64
CA LEU A 390 -18.15 1.34 -19.52
C LEU A 390 -19.41 1.36 -18.67
N ASP A 391 -20.60 1.29 -19.30
CA ASP A 391 -21.88 1.30 -18.58
C ASP A 391 -22.06 0.02 -17.75
N ASP A 392 -21.63 -1.14 -18.27
CA ASP A 392 -21.68 -2.42 -17.56
C ASP A 392 -20.73 -2.42 -16.35
N VAL A 393 -19.53 -1.86 -16.53
CA VAL A 393 -18.52 -1.72 -15.47
C VAL A 393 -18.99 -0.72 -14.42
N ASP A 394 -19.59 0.39 -14.82
CA ASP A 394 -20.17 1.39 -13.92
C ASP A 394 -21.26 0.77 -13.05
N ALA A 395 -22.19 0.03 -13.66
CA ALA A 395 -23.25 -0.69 -12.95
C ALA A 395 -22.69 -1.67 -11.91
N ALA A 396 -21.69 -2.48 -12.28
CA ALA A 396 -21.04 -3.41 -11.36
C ALA A 396 -20.37 -2.69 -10.19
N LEU A 397 -19.65 -1.60 -10.43
CA LEU A 397 -18.95 -0.86 -9.37
C LEU A 397 -19.92 -0.07 -8.46
N ARG A 398 -21.08 0.39 -8.97
CA ARG A 398 -22.15 0.95 -8.12
C ARG A 398 -22.74 -0.12 -7.20
N ARG A 399 -22.92 -1.36 -7.66
CA ARG A 399 -23.34 -2.48 -6.81
C ARG A 399 -22.31 -2.77 -5.70
N VAL A 400 -21.01 -2.76 -6.03
CA VAL A 400 -19.94 -2.90 -5.02
C VAL A 400 -20.01 -1.79 -3.98
N ALA A 401 -20.14 -0.53 -4.41
CA ALA A 401 -20.28 0.61 -3.49
C ALA A 401 -21.53 0.50 -2.61
N HIS A 402 -22.66 0.08 -3.20
CA HIS A 402 -23.90 -0.16 -2.46
C HIS A 402 -23.73 -1.27 -1.42
N ALA A 403 -23.11 -2.39 -1.78
CA ALA A 403 -22.84 -3.49 -0.86
C ALA A 403 -21.90 -3.10 0.29
N LEU A 404 -20.86 -2.29 0.03
CA LEU A 404 -19.99 -1.74 1.06
C LEU A 404 -20.74 -0.85 2.07
N LEU A 405 -21.74 -0.09 1.62
CA LEU A 405 -22.50 0.87 2.44
C LEU A 405 -23.71 0.25 3.14
N ALA A 406 -24.49 -0.58 2.44
CA ALA A 406 -25.78 -1.10 2.92
C ALA A 406 -25.77 -2.61 3.21
N GLY A 407 -24.69 -3.32 2.86
CA GLY A 407 -24.57 -4.77 2.95
C GLY A 407 -24.95 -5.50 1.66
N THR A 408 -24.43 -6.71 1.51
CA THR A 408 -24.61 -7.54 0.30
C THR A 408 -26.08 -7.91 0.06
N ASP A 409 -26.86 -8.19 1.10
CA ASP A 409 -28.27 -8.57 0.96
C ASP A 409 -29.12 -7.42 0.39
N ALA A 410 -28.90 -6.19 0.87
CA ALA A 410 -29.58 -5.01 0.36
C ALA A 410 -29.21 -4.73 -1.12
N ALA A 411 -27.95 -4.87 -1.46
CA ALA A 411 -27.48 -4.68 -2.84
C ALA A 411 -27.99 -5.79 -3.78
N ALA A 412 -28.05 -7.04 -3.32
CA ALA A 412 -28.62 -8.15 -4.07
C ALA A 412 -30.13 -7.97 -4.30
N ALA A 413 -30.88 -7.58 -3.26
CA ALA A 413 -32.33 -7.33 -3.36
C ALA A 413 -32.64 -6.19 -4.36
N ALA A 414 -31.84 -5.13 -4.35
CA ALA A 414 -31.98 -4.03 -5.30
C ALA A 414 -31.71 -4.50 -6.75
N ALA A 415 -30.68 -5.32 -6.96
CA ALA A 415 -30.35 -5.88 -8.26
C ALA A 415 -31.42 -6.84 -8.79
N ALA A 416 -32.03 -7.64 -7.91
CA ALA A 416 -33.09 -8.59 -8.28
C ALA A 416 -34.41 -7.92 -8.76
N GLN A 417 -34.60 -6.64 -8.44
CA GLN A 417 -35.76 -5.84 -8.88
C GLN A 417 -35.54 -5.17 -10.23
N ALA A 418 -34.33 -5.25 -10.78
CA ALA A 418 -33.95 -4.58 -12.01
C ALA A 418 -34.09 -5.49 -13.24
N ALA A 419 -34.29 -4.89 -14.41
CA ALA A 419 -34.18 -5.62 -15.66
C ALA A 419 -32.71 -6.01 -15.91
N PRO A 420 -32.44 -7.24 -16.38
CA PRO A 420 -31.08 -7.66 -16.72
C PRO A 420 -30.57 -6.88 -17.95
N SER A 421 -29.78 -5.83 -17.70
CA SER A 421 -29.23 -4.98 -18.76
C SER A 421 -27.70 -5.06 -18.86
N MET A 422 -27.05 -5.64 -17.86
CA MET A 422 -25.58 -5.67 -17.77
C MET A 422 -25.00 -6.91 -18.46
N ARG A 423 -23.98 -6.70 -19.28
CA ARG A 423 -23.18 -7.78 -19.85
C ARG A 423 -22.24 -8.31 -18.78
N SER A 424 -22.50 -9.50 -18.26
CA SER A 424 -21.85 -10.05 -17.07
C SER A 424 -20.36 -10.34 -17.27
N ALA A 425 -19.97 -10.99 -18.36
CA ALA A 425 -18.56 -11.37 -18.57
C ALA A 425 -17.59 -10.17 -18.65
N PRO A 426 -17.86 -9.09 -19.41
CA PRO A 426 -17.00 -7.89 -19.37
C PRO A 426 -16.97 -7.21 -18.00
N ALA A 427 -18.10 -7.13 -17.31
CA ALA A 427 -18.17 -6.53 -15.97
C ALA A 427 -17.40 -7.36 -14.93
N ALA A 428 -17.50 -8.70 -14.99
CA ALA A 428 -16.73 -9.60 -14.13
C ALA A 428 -15.22 -9.47 -14.39
N ALA A 429 -14.78 -9.43 -15.64
CA ALA A 429 -13.38 -9.23 -16.00
C ALA A 429 -12.85 -7.88 -15.51
N ALA A 430 -13.64 -6.82 -15.60
CA ALA A 430 -13.29 -5.50 -15.10
C ALA A 430 -13.21 -5.47 -13.56
N ALA A 431 -14.13 -6.11 -12.86
CA ALA A 431 -14.10 -6.23 -11.40
C ALA A 431 -12.88 -7.02 -10.93
N ALA A 432 -12.53 -8.13 -11.57
CA ALA A 432 -11.33 -8.91 -11.30
C ALA A 432 -10.06 -8.08 -11.57
N TYR A 433 -10.02 -7.35 -12.68
CA TYR A 433 -8.90 -6.45 -13.00
C TYR A 433 -8.67 -5.39 -11.91
N LEU A 434 -9.74 -4.80 -11.38
CA LEU A 434 -9.64 -3.83 -10.28
C LEU A 434 -9.19 -4.51 -8.99
N ARG A 435 -9.80 -5.67 -8.63
CA ARG A 435 -9.45 -6.46 -7.44
C ARG A 435 -7.96 -6.73 -7.35
N ASP A 436 -7.38 -7.20 -8.45
CA ASP A 436 -5.98 -7.60 -8.52
C ASP A 436 -5.02 -6.39 -8.56
N ARG A 437 -5.53 -5.17 -8.67
CA ARG A 437 -4.72 -3.94 -8.76
C ARG A 437 -4.94 -2.94 -7.65
N VAL A 438 -5.77 -3.28 -6.67
CA VAL A 438 -5.84 -2.51 -5.42
C VAL A 438 -4.56 -2.71 -4.65
N GLY A 439 -3.80 -1.64 -4.45
CA GLY A 439 -2.50 -1.65 -3.79
C GLY A 439 -2.48 -0.85 -2.49
N VAL A 440 -1.87 -1.42 -1.47
CA VAL A 440 -1.68 -0.83 -0.14
C VAL A 440 -0.25 -0.26 -0.05
N PRO A 441 -0.02 0.91 0.51
CA PRO A 441 -0.96 1.90 1.03
C PRO A 441 -1.40 2.93 -0.03
N ARG A 442 -1.05 2.73 -1.30
CA ARG A 442 -1.34 3.66 -2.40
C ARG A 442 -2.80 4.06 -2.47
N ASP A 443 -3.69 3.08 -2.39
CA ASP A 443 -5.12 3.28 -2.63
C ASP A 443 -5.90 3.40 -1.31
N MET A 444 -5.59 2.55 -0.34
CA MET A 444 -6.21 2.50 0.99
C MET A 444 -5.37 1.67 1.96
N ARG A 445 -5.77 1.62 3.24
CA ARG A 445 -5.16 0.73 4.24
C ARG A 445 -5.55 -0.72 3.97
N PHE A 446 -4.76 -1.68 4.49
CA PHE A 446 -5.00 -3.11 4.30
C PHE A 446 -6.42 -3.58 4.68
N PRO A 447 -7.00 -3.24 5.86
CA PRO A 447 -8.33 -3.69 6.21
C PRO A 447 -9.41 -3.23 5.20
N ALA A 448 -9.28 -2.02 4.66
CA ALA A 448 -10.18 -1.50 3.63
C ALA A 448 -9.96 -2.18 2.26
N ALA A 449 -8.71 -2.46 1.89
CA ALA A 449 -8.38 -3.19 0.66
C ALA A 449 -8.97 -4.61 0.68
N ARG A 450 -8.89 -5.28 1.82
CA ARG A 450 -9.49 -6.58 2.06
C ARG A 450 -11.00 -6.54 1.86
N GLN A 451 -11.69 -5.54 2.43
CA GLN A 451 -13.12 -5.32 2.21
C GLN A 451 -13.44 -5.12 0.72
N LEU A 452 -12.68 -4.28 0.03
CA LEU A 452 -12.92 -4.01 -1.38
C LEU A 452 -12.70 -5.27 -2.24
N ARG A 453 -11.62 -6.01 -2.02
CA ARG A 453 -11.33 -7.26 -2.76
C ARG A 453 -12.45 -8.30 -2.56
N ALA A 454 -12.94 -8.47 -1.34
CA ALA A 454 -14.02 -9.42 -1.05
C ALA A 454 -15.37 -8.99 -1.68
N HIS A 455 -15.70 -7.70 -1.66
CA HIS A 455 -16.91 -7.20 -2.31
C HIS A 455 -16.82 -7.23 -3.84
N LEU A 456 -15.63 -7.10 -4.41
CA LEU A 456 -15.40 -7.33 -5.84
C LEU A 456 -15.58 -8.82 -6.20
N ASN A 457 -15.10 -9.77 -5.38
CA ASN A 457 -15.39 -11.18 -5.55
C ASN A 457 -16.89 -11.45 -5.47
N TRP A 458 -17.58 -10.89 -4.46
CA TRP A 458 -19.02 -11.04 -4.33
C TRP A 458 -19.78 -10.58 -5.59
N VAL A 459 -19.42 -9.45 -6.19
CA VAL A 459 -20.08 -9.01 -7.42
C VAL A 459 -19.72 -9.88 -8.61
N ILE A 460 -18.48 -10.36 -8.71
CA ILE A 460 -18.05 -11.30 -9.76
C ILE A 460 -18.91 -12.56 -9.71
N ASP A 461 -19.04 -13.18 -8.52
CA ASP A 461 -19.82 -14.40 -8.32
C ASP A 461 -21.33 -14.18 -8.60
N ALA A 462 -21.84 -12.99 -8.31
CA ALA A 462 -23.25 -12.65 -8.54
C ALA A 462 -23.61 -12.39 -10.01
N ILE A 463 -22.61 -12.15 -10.87
CA ILE A 463 -22.82 -11.81 -12.30
C ILE A 463 -22.19 -12.85 -13.25
N ALA A 464 -21.43 -13.82 -12.74
CA ALA A 464 -20.90 -14.96 -13.49
C ALA A 464 -21.98 -16.01 -13.70
#